data_ac16dd8a75500907f5af8a9e79771922
#
_entry.id   ac16dd8a75500907f5af8a9e79771922
#
_cell.length_a   1.000
_cell.length_b   1.000
_cell.length_c   1.000
_cell.angle_alpha   90.00
_cell.angle_beta   90.00
_cell.angle_gamma   90.00
#
_symmetry.space_group_name_H-M   'P 1'
#
loop_
_entity.id
_entity.type
_entity.pdbx_description
1 polymer ?
#
loop_
_entity_poly.entity_id
_entity_poly.type
_entity_poly.pdbx_seq_one_letter_code
_entity_poly.pdbx_strand_id
1 'polypeptide(L)'
;EYQLEVSAQKSYVVASSFKLACKVASYSRTAKLTGKRAGKLLGAPAGGGRRRSVQSLVRRLKDFKRKVPRIHALRRARIPAQHIVRTAGTPAVTYGLEETGACKSHLHSLRSCIARAAAPEASGKNPDLVLLYADADVGTLDPAFDAHILPLKFWSLAVWEQLVSADVMATTLANVHAKLLC
;
A
#
# COMPACT_ATOMS: atom_id res chain seq x y z
N GLU A 1 -28.32 1.88 23.22
CA GLU A 1 -26.89 1.58 23.49
C GLU A 1 -26.48 0.39 22.62
N TYR A 2 -25.53 0.60 21.71
CA TYR A 2 -24.97 -0.49 20.91
C TYR A 2 -23.92 -1.23 21.74
N GLN A 3 -24.18 -2.48 22.13
CA GLN A 3 -23.18 -3.34 22.76
C GLN A 3 -22.20 -3.84 21.67
N LEU A 4 -21.07 -3.20 21.56
CA LEU A 4 -19.99 -3.62 20.66
C LEU A 4 -19.07 -4.60 21.38
N GLU A 5 -19.06 -5.87 20.97
CA GLU A 5 -18.10 -6.85 21.47
C GLU A 5 -16.76 -6.74 20.74
N VAL A 6 -15.68 -6.64 21.51
CA VAL A 6 -14.31 -6.61 20.97
C VAL A 6 -13.85 -8.03 20.71
N SER A 7 -13.65 -8.37 19.43
CA SER A 7 -13.12 -9.69 19.04
C SER A 7 -11.66 -9.84 19.47
N ALA A 8 -11.39 -10.68 20.46
CA ALA A 8 -10.05 -10.97 20.97
C ALA A 8 -9.10 -11.53 19.89
N GLN A 9 -9.62 -12.30 18.93
CA GLN A 9 -8.83 -12.88 17.85
C GLN A 9 -8.38 -11.85 16.79
N LYS A 10 -9.14 -10.77 16.64
CA LYS A 10 -8.87 -9.70 15.63
C LYS A 10 -8.24 -8.46 16.24
N SER A 11 -8.19 -8.36 17.57
CA SER A 11 -7.68 -7.19 18.27
C SER A 11 -6.23 -7.38 18.68
N TYR A 12 -5.41 -6.37 18.40
CA TYR A 12 -4.00 -6.38 18.75
C TYR A 12 -3.49 -4.96 19.02
N VAL A 13 -2.42 -4.88 19.78
CA VAL A 13 -1.70 -3.63 20.07
C VAL A 13 -0.48 -3.56 19.16
N VAL A 14 -0.31 -2.44 18.49
CA VAL A 14 0.87 -2.15 17.67
C VAL A 14 1.70 -1.08 18.36
N ALA A 15 3.00 -1.35 18.55
CA ALA A 15 3.93 -0.39 19.14
C ALA A 15 5.30 -0.45 18.48
N SER A 16 6.15 0.56 18.76
CA SER A 16 7.50 0.71 18.21
C SER A 16 8.44 -0.46 18.55
N SER A 17 8.19 -1.14 19.68
CA SER A 17 8.89 -2.38 20.03
C SER A 17 7.89 -3.47 20.44
N PHE A 18 8.27 -4.73 20.19
CA PHE A 18 7.44 -5.88 20.59
C PHE A 18 7.22 -5.92 22.12
N LYS A 19 8.27 -5.63 22.90
CA LYS A 19 8.20 -5.58 24.37
C LYS A 19 7.18 -4.54 24.85
N LEU A 20 7.16 -3.36 24.24
CA LEU A 20 6.20 -2.31 24.55
C LEU A 20 4.78 -2.73 24.14
N ALA A 21 4.61 -3.33 22.96
CA ALA A 21 3.30 -3.82 22.51
C ALA A 21 2.72 -4.86 23.48
N CYS A 22 3.52 -5.82 23.93
CA CYS A 22 3.09 -6.81 24.91
C CYS A 22 2.78 -6.18 26.27
N LYS A 23 3.62 -5.22 26.72
CA LYS A 23 3.36 -4.50 27.98
C LYS A 23 2.04 -3.73 27.93
N VAL A 24 1.76 -3.02 26.84
CA VAL A 24 0.47 -2.31 26.67
C VAL A 24 -0.68 -3.29 26.56
N ALA A 25 -0.51 -4.39 25.84
CA ALA A 25 -1.55 -5.43 25.73
C ALA A 25 -1.91 -6.05 27.08
N SER A 26 -0.95 -6.19 28.01
CA SER A 26 -1.20 -6.74 29.35
C SER A 26 -2.01 -5.82 30.27
N TYR A 27 -2.10 -4.53 29.97
CA TYR A 27 -2.97 -3.60 30.72
C TYR A 27 -4.44 -3.71 30.35
N SER A 28 -4.77 -4.38 29.23
CA SER A 28 -6.17 -4.58 28.86
C SER A 28 -6.82 -5.61 29.79
N ARG A 29 -7.78 -5.17 30.59
CA ARG A 29 -8.53 -6.02 31.51
C ARG A 29 -9.71 -6.75 30.87
N THR A 30 -10.23 -6.21 29.77
CA THR A 30 -11.49 -6.64 29.14
C THR A 30 -11.29 -7.55 27.91
N ALA A 31 -10.13 -7.50 27.25
CA ALA A 31 -9.88 -8.31 26.07
C ALA A 31 -8.45 -8.88 26.07
N LYS A 32 -8.29 -10.16 25.70
CA LYS A 32 -6.98 -10.75 25.42
C LYS A 32 -6.38 -10.14 24.15
N LEU A 33 -5.66 -9.03 24.29
CA LEU A 33 -4.97 -8.39 23.20
C LEU A 33 -3.60 -9.02 22.97
N THR A 34 -3.20 -9.13 21.69
CA THR A 34 -1.85 -9.60 21.34
C THR A 34 -0.97 -8.42 20.94
N GLY A 35 0.26 -8.37 21.45
CA GLY A 35 1.24 -7.37 21.03
C GLY A 35 1.86 -7.72 19.68
N LYS A 36 1.97 -6.75 18.78
CA LYS A 36 2.62 -6.90 17.46
C LYS A 36 3.46 -5.68 17.12
N ARG A 37 4.49 -5.84 16.28
CA ARG A 37 5.24 -4.71 15.69
C ARG A 37 4.54 -4.06 14.52
N ALA A 38 3.75 -4.84 13.81
CA ALA A 38 2.97 -4.38 12.68
C ALA A 38 1.67 -5.20 12.60
N GLY A 39 0.64 -4.57 12.16
CA GLY A 39 -0.68 -5.16 11.99
C GLY A 39 -1.36 -4.69 10.72
N LYS A 40 -2.61 -5.05 10.55
CA LYS A 40 -3.47 -4.53 9.50
C LYS A 40 -4.64 -3.79 10.11
N LEU A 41 -4.84 -2.55 9.71
CA LEU A 41 -6.02 -1.77 10.04
C LEU A 41 -6.82 -1.57 8.76
N LEU A 42 -8.04 -2.11 8.69
CA LEU A 42 -8.89 -2.05 7.49
C LEU A 42 -8.18 -2.51 6.20
N GLY A 43 -7.23 -3.45 6.34
CA GLY A 43 -6.44 -3.94 5.20
C GLY A 43 -5.14 -3.17 4.95
N ALA A 44 -5.00 -1.93 5.42
CA ALA A 44 -3.76 -1.17 5.33
C ALA A 44 -2.73 -1.65 6.37
N PRO A 45 -1.42 -1.52 6.10
CA PRO A 45 -0.39 -1.91 7.05
C PRO A 45 -0.21 -0.81 8.10
N ALA A 46 -0.50 -1.13 9.36
CA ALA A 46 -0.18 -0.27 10.50
C ALA A 46 1.13 -0.74 11.14
N GLY A 47 2.14 0.10 11.18
CA GLY A 47 3.45 -0.18 11.77
C GLY A 47 3.75 0.74 12.94
N GLY A 48 4.19 0.18 14.08
CA GLY A 48 4.58 0.93 15.26
C GLY A 48 6.08 1.17 15.33
N GLY A 49 6.69 1.92 14.41
CA GLY A 49 8.13 2.18 14.48
C GLY A 49 8.64 3.06 13.34
N ARG A 50 9.95 3.38 13.37
CA ARG A 50 10.59 4.21 12.34
C ARG A 50 10.60 3.57 10.94
N ARG A 51 10.52 2.24 10.86
CA ARG A 51 10.55 1.51 9.58
C ARG A 51 9.14 1.13 9.17
N ARG A 52 8.77 1.50 7.96
CA ARG A 52 7.49 1.07 7.37
C ARG A 52 7.42 -0.46 7.25
N SER A 53 6.25 -1.02 7.42
CA SER A 53 6.00 -2.44 7.17
C SER A 53 5.70 -2.65 5.69
N VAL A 54 6.59 -3.38 5.00
CA VAL A 54 6.42 -3.73 3.58
C VAL A 54 5.76 -5.10 3.36
N GLN A 55 5.48 -5.84 4.42
CA GLN A 55 4.97 -7.22 4.34
C GLN A 55 3.65 -7.32 3.58
N SER A 56 2.72 -6.37 3.80
CA SER A 56 1.44 -6.37 3.10
C SER A 56 1.60 -6.09 1.61
N LEU A 57 2.49 -5.18 1.22
CA LEU A 57 2.82 -4.86 -0.17
C LEU A 57 3.42 -6.09 -0.88
N VAL A 58 4.42 -6.72 -0.27
CA VAL A 58 5.06 -7.92 -0.82
C VAL A 58 4.05 -9.06 -0.98
N ARG A 59 3.17 -9.26 0.01
CA ARG A 59 2.11 -10.27 -0.07
C ARG A 59 1.14 -9.99 -1.21
N ARG A 60 0.65 -8.75 -1.35
CA ARG A 60 -0.26 -8.37 -2.44
C ARG A 60 0.38 -8.55 -3.81
N LEU A 61 1.64 -8.15 -3.95
CA LEU A 61 2.40 -8.36 -5.18
C LEU A 61 2.53 -9.86 -5.51
N LYS A 62 2.81 -10.70 -4.51
CA LYS A 62 2.86 -12.16 -4.68
C LYS A 62 1.50 -12.73 -5.09
N ASP A 63 0.43 -12.29 -4.45
CA ASP A 63 -0.93 -12.74 -4.75
C ASP A 63 -1.38 -12.26 -6.16
N PHE A 64 -1.01 -11.06 -6.55
CA PHE A 64 -1.27 -10.57 -7.90
C PHE A 64 -0.45 -11.36 -8.96
N LYS A 65 0.83 -11.62 -8.72
CA LYS A 65 1.67 -12.46 -9.62
C LYS A 65 1.02 -13.82 -9.91
N ARG A 66 0.36 -14.43 -8.92
CA ARG A 66 -0.37 -15.70 -9.11
C ARG A 66 -1.60 -15.57 -10.02
N LYS A 67 -2.17 -14.36 -10.12
CA LYS A 67 -3.34 -14.10 -10.98
C LYS A 67 -2.95 -13.78 -12.43
N VAL A 68 -1.72 -13.35 -12.69
CA VAL A 68 -1.24 -12.96 -14.03
C VAL A 68 -1.50 -14.04 -15.09
N PRO A 69 -1.26 -15.34 -14.88
CA PRO A 69 -1.57 -16.37 -15.87
C PRO A 69 -3.06 -16.43 -16.25
N ARG A 70 -3.97 -16.17 -15.30
CA ARG A 70 -5.41 -16.10 -15.55
C ARG A 70 -5.78 -14.89 -16.41
N ILE A 71 -5.15 -13.73 -16.13
CA ILE A 71 -5.32 -12.51 -16.93
C ILE A 71 -4.87 -12.77 -18.37
N HIS A 72 -3.74 -13.45 -18.55
CA HIS A 72 -3.26 -13.84 -19.89
C HIS A 72 -4.22 -14.82 -20.60
N ALA A 73 -4.86 -15.74 -19.88
CA ALA A 73 -5.86 -16.63 -20.46
C ALA A 73 -7.10 -15.86 -20.93
N LEU A 74 -7.57 -14.87 -20.14
CA LEU A 74 -8.67 -13.98 -20.54
C LEU A 74 -8.34 -13.20 -21.81
N ARG A 75 -7.10 -12.68 -21.91
CA ARG A 75 -6.66 -11.97 -23.11
C ARG A 75 -6.65 -12.86 -24.35
N ARG A 76 -6.22 -14.14 -24.22
CA ARG A 76 -6.32 -15.13 -25.33
C ARG A 76 -7.77 -15.34 -25.76
N ALA A 77 -8.71 -15.24 -24.84
CA ALA A 77 -10.14 -15.26 -25.13
C ALA A 77 -10.70 -13.92 -25.65
N ARG A 78 -9.82 -12.97 -26.05
CA ARG A 78 -10.16 -11.63 -26.57
C ARG A 78 -10.87 -10.71 -25.56
N ILE A 79 -10.75 -10.99 -24.27
CA ILE A 79 -11.24 -10.11 -23.22
C ILE A 79 -10.19 -9.02 -22.96
N PRO A 80 -10.59 -7.73 -22.83
CA PRO A 80 -9.65 -6.62 -22.64
C PRO A 80 -8.97 -6.68 -21.26
N ALA A 81 -7.84 -7.38 -21.20
CA ALA A 81 -7.08 -7.60 -19.97
C ALA A 81 -6.58 -6.30 -19.34
N GLN A 82 -6.27 -5.29 -20.15
CA GLN A 82 -5.84 -3.96 -19.69
C GLN A 82 -6.88 -3.31 -18.78
N HIS A 83 -8.16 -3.41 -19.13
CA HIS A 83 -9.24 -2.90 -18.30
C HIS A 83 -9.30 -3.60 -16.94
N ILE A 84 -9.17 -4.93 -16.90
CA ILE A 84 -9.15 -5.71 -15.65
C ILE A 84 -7.95 -5.34 -14.80
N VAL A 85 -6.78 -5.17 -15.41
CA VAL A 85 -5.56 -4.75 -14.69
C VAL A 85 -5.72 -3.35 -14.12
N ARG A 86 -6.29 -2.41 -14.88
CA ARG A 86 -6.54 -1.04 -14.46
C ARG A 86 -7.54 -0.96 -13.31
N THR A 87 -8.68 -1.60 -13.42
CA THR A 87 -9.79 -1.46 -12.47
C THR A 87 -9.65 -2.31 -11.22
N ALA A 88 -8.95 -3.44 -11.29
CA ALA A 88 -8.81 -4.36 -10.18
C ALA A 88 -7.35 -4.68 -9.82
N GLY A 89 -6.47 -4.79 -10.80
CA GLY A 89 -5.07 -5.18 -10.59
C GLY A 89 -4.25 -4.10 -9.90
N THR A 90 -4.17 -2.94 -10.50
CA THR A 90 -3.41 -1.79 -9.95
C THR A 90 -3.95 -1.37 -8.58
N PRO A 91 -5.25 -1.12 -8.38
CA PRO A 91 -5.76 -0.79 -7.05
C PRO A 91 -5.49 -1.85 -5.99
N ALA A 92 -5.55 -3.14 -6.34
CA ALA A 92 -5.28 -4.20 -5.38
C ALA A 92 -3.84 -4.24 -4.89
N VAL A 93 -2.87 -3.85 -5.72
CA VAL A 93 -1.45 -3.84 -5.34
C VAL A 93 -1.00 -2.51 -4.75
N THR A 94 -1.65 -1.39 -5.10
CA THR A 94 -1.32 -0.04 -4.59
C THR A 94 -2.04 0.30 -3.29
N TYR A 95 -3.06 -0.46 -2.90
CA TYR A 95 -3.83 -0.21 -1.67
C TYR A 95 -2.92 -0.13 -0.43
N GLY A 96 -3.07 0.93 0.36
CA GLY A 96 -2.27 1.21 1.55
C GLY A 96 -0.92 1.88 1.25
N LEU A 97 -0.64 2.26 0.00
CA LEU A 97 0.52 3.08 -0.33
C LEU A 97 0.37 4.52 0.16
N GLU A 98 -0.85 4.98 0.38
CA GLU A 98 -1.16 6.27 1.00
C GLU A 98 -0.49 6.45 2.36
N GLU A 99 -0.39 5.38 3.14
CA GLU A 99 0.21 5.41 4.47
C GLU A 99 1.70 5.05 4.46
N THR A 100 2.09 4.09 3.62
CA THR A 100 3.44 3.49 3.70
C THR A 100 4.37 3.91 2.58
N GLY A 101 3.82 4.38 1.45
CA GLY A 101 4.58 4.61 0.24
C GLY A 101 5.25 3.34 -0.31
N ALA A 102 6.02 3.48 -1.38
CA ALA A 102 6.83 2.40 -1.94
C ALA A 102 8.28 2.84 -2.10
N CYS A 103 9.26 1.95 -1.85
CA CYS A 103 10.64 2.20 -2.23
C CYS A 103 10.86 1.91 -3.71
N LYS A 104 11.94 2.45 -4.30
CA LYS A 104 12.25 2.30 -5.73
C LYS A 104 12.23 0.85 -6.20
N SER A 105 12.80 -0.10 -5.43
CA SER A 105 12.83 -1.52 -5.80
C SER A 105 11.45 -2.18 -5.81
N HIS A 106 10.61 -1.86 -4.83
CA HIS A 106 9.23 -2.35 -4.80
C HIS A 106 8.41 -1.73 -5.93
N LEU A 107 8.57 -0.42 -6.17
CA LEU A 107 7.87 0.27 -7.25
C LEU A 107 8.24 -0.32 -8.61
N HIS A 108 9.53 -0.56 -8.86
CA HIS A 108 9.97 -1.26 -10.07
C HIS A 108 9.35 -2.65 -10.22
N SER A 109 9.28 -3.42 -9.13
CA SER A 109 8.64 -4.75 -9.12
C SER A 109 7.13 -4.69 -9.38
N LEU A 110 6.44 -3.67 -8.85
CA LEU A 110 5.02 -3.41 -9.12
C LEU A 110 4.81 -3.07 -10.59
N ARG A 111 5.55 -2.10 -11.13
CA ARG A 111 5.46 -1.65 -12.52
C ARG A 111 5.72 -2.79 -13.50
N SER A 112 6.79 -3.55 -13.29
CA SER A 112 7.12 -4.71 -14.13
C SER A 112 6.00 -5.77 -14.10
N CYS A 113 5.38 -6.00 -12.93
CA CYS A 113 4.30 -6.96 -12.79
C CYS A 113 3.02 -6.51 -13.50
N ILE A 114 2.65 -5.24 -13.35
CA ILE A 114 1.47 -4.64 -14.02
C ILE A 114 1.69 -4.59 -15.53
N ALA A 115 2.86 -4.17 -16.00
CA ALA A 115 3.20 -4.16 -17.43
C ALA A 115 3.05 -5.55 -18.07
N ARG A 116 3.58 -6.59 -17.41
CA ARG A 116 3.43 -7.97 -17.88
C ARG A 116 1.98 -8.46 -17.89
N ALA A 117 1.18 -8.04 -16.93
CA ALA A 117 -0.22 -8.41 -16.88
C ALA A 117 -1.05 -7.70 -17.97
N ALA A 118 -0.77 -6.43 -18.22
CA ALA A 118 -1.48 -5.63 -19.21
C ALA A 118 -1.08 -5.94 -20.66
N ALA A 119 0.21 -6.21 -20.89
CA ALA A 119 0.78 -6.46 -22.22
C ALA A 119 1.82 -7.60 -22.18
N PRO A 120 1.38 -8.87 -22.14
CA PRO A 120 2.27 -10.03 -22.03
C PRO A 120 3.24 -10.18 -23.21
N GLU A 121 2.86 -9.74 -24.39
CA GLU A 121 3.73 -9.72 -25.58
C GLU A 121 4.85 -8.70 -25.52
N ALA A 122 4.80 -7.81 -24.56
CA ALA A 122 5.86 -6.84 -24.29
C ALA A 122 6.88 -7.36 -23.24
N SER A 123 6.91 -8.64 -22.96
CA SER A 123 7.88 -9.27 -22.03
C SER A 123 9.31 -8.97 -22.50
N GLY A 124 10.16 -8.50 -21.57
CA GLY A 124 11.54 -8.09 -21.87
C GLY A 124 11.70 -6.66 -22.40
N LYS A 125 10.62 -5.93 -22.68
CA LYS A 125 10.67 -4.53 -23.05
C LYS A 125 10.69 -3.61 -21.82
N ASN A 126 11.04 -2.34 -22.07
CA ASN A 126 11.05 -1.32 -21.02
C ASN A 126 9.64 -1.16 -20.41
N PRO A 127 9.45 -1.37 -19.08
CA PRO A 127 8.15 -1.25 -18.43
C PRO A 127 7.52 0.13 -18.59
N ASP A 128 8.32 1.20 -18.66
CA ASP A 128 7.84 2.57 -18.78
C ASP A 128 7.09 2.77 -20.09
N LEU A 129 7.69 2.33 -21.19
CA LEU A 129 7.07 2.41 -22.51
C LEU A 129 5.84 1.49 -22.63
N VAL A 130 5.91 0.30 -22.02
CA VAL A 130 4.79 -0.63 -22.02
C VAL A 130 3.59 -0.07 -21.26
N LEU A 131 3.83 0.52 -20.09
CA LEU A 131 2.76 1.12 -19.29
C LEU A 131 2.18 2.35 -19.99
N LEU A 132 3.02 3.22 -20.53
CA LEU A 132 2.57 4.39 -21.29
C LEU A 132 1.68 3.99 -22.47
N TYR A 133 2.10 3.00 -23.27
CA TYR A 133 1.33 2.51 -24.40
C TYR A 133 0.02 1.82 -23.99
N ALA A 134 0.06 1.00 -22.93
CA ALA A 134 -1.10 0.26 -22.46
C ALA A 134 -2.12 1.13 -21.72
N ASP A 135 -1.70 2.28 -21.18
CA ASP A 135 -2.56 3.21 -20.45
C ASP A 135 -3.29 4.20 -21.37
N ALA A 136 -2.75 4.38 -22.57
CA ALA A 136 -3.21 5.16 -23.71
C ALA A 136 -3.79 6.56 -23.43
N ASP A 137 -4.71 6.76 -22.49
CA ASP A 137 -5.33 8.09 -22.27
C ASP A 137 -5.83 8.34 -20.84
N VAL A 138 -5.69 7.39 -19.90
CA VAL A 138 -6.36 7.47 -18.60
C VAL A 138 -5.42 7.69 -17.42
N GLY A 139 -4.12 7.38 -17.58
CA GLY A 139 -3.08 7.65 -16.56
C GLY A 139 -3.18 6.82 -15.25
N THR A 140 -4.02 5.78 -15.22
CA THR A 140 -4.31 5.05 -13.97
C THR A 140 -3.75 3.63 -13.91
N LEU A 141 -3.09 3.17 -14.98
CA LEU A 141 -2.52 1.82 -15.04
C LEU A 141 -1.18 1.75 -14.32
N ASP A 142 -0.37 2.79 -14.40
CA ASP A 142 0.96 2.81 -13.78
C ASP A 142 0.88 2.98 -12.26
N PRO A 143 1.30 1.97 -11.46
CA PRO A 143 1.31 2.07 -10.00
C PRO A 143 2.26 3.15 -9.46
N ALA A 144 3.15 3.73 -10.29
CA ALA A 144 3.98 4.84 -9.87
C ALA A 144 3.16 6.10 -9.59
N PHE A 145 2.11 6.33 -10.38
CA PHE A 145 1.20 7.44 -10.15
C PHE A 145 0.58 7.34 -8.74
N ASP A 146 -0.02 6.22 -8.42
CA ASP A 146 -0.61 5.97 -7.09
C ASP A 146 0.43 6.11 -5.97
N ALA A 147 1.62 5.53 -6.16
CA ALA A 147 2.68 5.55 -5.15
C ALA A 147 3.15 6.96 -4.78
N HIS A 148 3.04 7.92 -5.69
CA HIS A 148 3.43 9.31 -5.46
C HIS A 148 2.24 10.20 -5.07
N ILE A 149 1.08 10.01 -5.68
CA ILE A 149 -0.08 10.88 -5.48
C ILE A 149 -0.88 10.51 -4.22
N LEU A 150 -1.06 9.22 -3.94
CA LEU A 150 -1.87 8.80 -2.78
C LEU A 150 -1.35 9.33 -1.44
N PRO A 151 -0.04 9.28 -1.13
CA PRO A 151 0.47 9.88 0.10
C PRO A 151 0.22 11.39 0.18
N LEU A 152 0.41 12.11 -0.93
CA LEU A 152 0.15 13.57 -0.97
C LEU A 152 -1.33 13.87 -0.74
N LYS A 153 -2.22 13.13 -1.41
CA LYS A 153 -3.68 13.26 -1.22
C LYS A 153 -4.09 12.96 0.22
N PHE A 154 -3.55 11.89 0.81
CA PHE A 154 -3.82 11.52 2.19
C PHE A 154 -3.42 12.63 3.17
N TRP A 155 -2.19 13.15 3.04
CA TRP A 155 -1.70 14.23 3.88
C TRP A 155 -2.47 15.53 3.68
N SER A 156 -2.79 15.90 2.45
CA SER A 156 -3.61 17.08 2.15
C SER A 156 -4.98 16.98 2.80
N LEU A 157 -5.62 15.82 2.72
CA LEU A 157 -6.91 15.58 3.35
C LEU A 157 -6.82 15.65 4.89
N ALA A 158 -5.79 15.05 5.48
CA ALA A 158 -5.58 15.07 6.92
C ALA A 158 -5.38 16.50 7.46
N VAL A 159 -4.72 17.36 6.69
CA VAL A 159 -4.58 18.78 7.04
C VAL A 159 -5.90 19.54 6.85
N TRP A 160 -6.59 19.29 5.75
CA TRP A 160 -7.88 19.91 5.46
C TRP A 160 -8.93 19.59 6.53
N GLU A 161 -9.00 18.35 6.95
CA GLU A 161 -9.91 17.89 8.01
C GLU A 161 -9.40 18.19 9.43
N GLN A 162 -8.31 18.93 9.56
CA GLN A 162 -7.68 19.30 10.84
C GLN A 162 -7.29 18.11 11.74
N LEU A 163 -7.10 16.93 11.15
CA LEU A 163 -6.60 15.75 11.87
C LEU A 163 -5.13 15.92 12.27
N VAL A 164 -4.39 16.75 11.52
CA VAL A 164 -3.00 17.13 11.78
C VAL A 164 -2.88 18.63 11.67
N SER A 165 -2.32 19.29 12.69
CA SER A 165 -2.12 20.74 12.65
C SER A 165 -1.07 21.13 11.60
N ALA A 166 -1.21 22.32 11.00
CA ALA A 166 -0.26 22.84 10.02
C ALA A 166 1.17 22.93 10.56
N ASP A 167 1.33 23.25 11.86
CA ASP A 167 2.65 23.36 12.51
C ASP A 167 3.36 21.99 12.62
N VAL A 168 2.60 20.94 12.95
CA VAL A 168 3.14 19.56 12.98
C VAL A 168 3.56 19.12 11.58
N MET A 169 2.78 19.50 10.56
CA MET A 169 3.13 19.23 9.17
C MET A 169 4.41 19.96 8.76
N ALA A 170 4.48 21.27 9.01
CA ALA A 170 5.64 22.08 8.66
C ALA A 170 6.92 21.55 9.33
N THR A 171 6.84 21.23 10.63
CA THR A 171 7.95 20.67 11.40
C THR A 171 8.39 19.30 10.84
N THR A 172 7.43 18.46 10.46
CA THR A 172 7.71 17.13 9.88
C THR A 172 8.41 17.25 8.54
N LEU A 173 7.91 18.13 7.66
CA LEU A 173 8.51 18.39 6.35
C LEU A 173 9.92 18.97 6.47
N ALA A 174 10.14 19.92 7.38
CA ALA A 174 11.46 20.49 7.64
C ALA A 174 12.45 19.40 8.10
N ASN A 175 12.04 18.51 9.01
CA ASN A 175 12.84 17.38 9.49
C ASN A 175 13.16 16.37 8.38
N VAL A 176 12.24 16.12 7.47
CA VAL A 176 12.47 15.23 6.31
C VAL A 176 13.45 15.88 5.34
N HIS A 177 13.25 17.15 5.03
CA HIS A 177 14.13 17.91 4.14
C HIS A 177 15.56 17.95 4.65
N ALA A 178 15.76 18.24 5.94
CA ALA A 178 17.09 18.23 6.58
C ALA A 178 17.78 16.86 6.45
N LYS A 179 17.03 15.75 6.52
CA LYS A 179 17.59 14.40 6.37
C LYS A 179 17.86 13.97 4.92
N LEU A 180 17.30 14.65 3.95
CA LEU A 180 17.56 14.37 2.53
C LEU A 180 18.79 15.12 2.02
N LEU A 181 19.23 16.17 2.74
CA LEU A 181 20.40 17.00 2.41
C LEU A 181 21.69 16.50 3.08
N CYS A 182 21.59 15.57 4.03
CA CYS A 182 22.72 14.88 4.67
C CYS A 182 22.95 13.51 4.03
#